data_38f80cb8bd2737b6144227069efdb454
#
_entry.id   38f80cb8bd2737b6144227069efdb454
#
_cell.length_a   1.000
_cell.length_b   1.000
_cell.length_c   1.000
_cell.angle_alpha   90.00
_cell.angle_beta   90.00
_cell.angle_gamma   90.00
#
_symmetry.space_group_name_H-M   'P 1'
#
loop_
_entity.id
_entity.type
_entity.pdbx_description
1 polymer ?
#
loop_
_entity_poly.entity_id
_entity_poly.type
_entity_poly.pdbx_seq_one_letter_code
_entity_poly.pdbx_strand_id
1 'polypeptide(L)'
;DKWKAEAEEEWEEAEEVLNRLVELGYKPADLQELMKTIEFPFYDDPKQQIESDFNPQAVKELSLMAEAFSDDYPTQKLIQKWIDGETEHMAWEAQYLGYIKKLGYENFLIAMM
;
A
#
# COMPACT_ATOMS: atom_id res chain seq x y z
N ASP A 1 10.71 14.16 -1.73
CA ASP A 1 9.32 14.13 -2.16
C ASP A 1 8.61 12.89 -1.62
N LYS A 2 7.50 13.09 -0.93
CA LYS A 2 6.74 12.01 -0.27
C LYS A 2 6.18 10.99 -1.27
N TRP A 3 5.70 11.46 -2.41
CA TRP A 3 5.14 10.59 -3.44
C TRP A 3 6.18 9.66 -4.06
N LYS A 4 7.39 10.18 -4.27
CA LYS A 4 8.48 9.39 -4.80
C LYS A 4 8.94 8.33 -3.81
N ALA A 5 9.04 8.71 -2.53
CA ALA A 5 9.38 7.77 -1.46
C ALA A 5 8.36 6.65 -1.33
N GLU A 6 7.06 6.98 -1.40
CA GLU A 6 5.99 5.99 -1.38
C GLU A 6 6.05 5.04 -2.57
N ALA A 7 6.33 5.56 -3.77
CA ALA A 7 6.44 4.73 -4.97
C ALA A 7 7.61 3.73 -4.86
N GLU A 8 8.74 4.17 -4.33
CA GLU A 8 9.90 3.30 -4.10
C GLU A 8 9.59 2.23 -3.06
N GLU A 9 8.91 2.59 -1.97
CA GLU A 9 8.50 1.67 -0.92
C GLU A 9 7.53 0.61 -1.43
N GLU A 10 6.54 1.02 -2.21
CA GLU A 10 5.58 0.11 -2.82
C GLU A 10 6.26 -0.86 -3.79
N TRP A 11 7.25 -0.39 -4.54
CA TRP A 11 8.04 -1.22 -5.44
C TRP A 11 8.80 -2.30 -4.67
N GLU A 12 9.45 -1.93 -3.57
CA GLU A 12 10.16 -2.88 -2.70
C GLU A 12 9.20 -3.92 -2.13
N GLU A 13 8.03 -3.50 -1.68
CA GLU A 13 7.00 -4.41 -1.18
C GLU A 13 6.54 -5.38 -2.25
N ALA A 14 6.36 -4.92 -3.50
CA ALA A 14 5.99 -5.78 -4.61
C ALA A 14 7.07 -6.83 -4.89
N GLU A 15 8.35 -6.46 -4.83
CA GLU A 15 9.46 -7.40 -4.98
C GLU A 15 9.46 -8.45 -3.87
N GLU A 16 9.21 -8.05 -2.63
CA GLU A 16 9.12 -8.96 -1.49
C GLU A 16 7.99 -9.99 -1.67
N VAL A 17 6.84 -9.54 -2.15
CA VAL A 17 5.71 -10.42 -2.45
C VAL A 17 6.08 -11.44 -3.53
N LEU A 18 6.65 -10.97 -4.63
CA LEU A 18 7.06 -11.85 -5.72
C LEU A 18 8.07 -12.88 -5.28
N ASN A 19 9.08 -12.47 -4.50
CA ASN A 19 10.08 -13.37 -3.96
C ASN A 19 9.44 -14.44 -3.06
N ARG A 20 8.50 -14.03 -2.21
CA ARG A 20 7.82 -14.98 -1.33
C ARG A 20 6.96 -15.96 -2.11
N LEU A 21 6.29 -15.53 -3.16
CA LEU A 21 5.49 -16.41 -4.00
C LEU A 21 6.37 -17.44 -4.70
N VAL A 22 7.53 -17.04 -5.18
CA VAL A 22 8.50 -17.96 -5.80
C VAL A 22 8.99 -18.98 -4.76
N GLU A 23 9.31 -18.56 -3.53
CA GLU A 23 9.69 -19.47 -2.45
C GLU A 23 8.60 -20.49 -2.14
N LEU A 24 7.33 -20.12 -2.30
CA LEU A 24 6.19 -21.01 -2.09
C LEU A 24 5.91 -21.94 -3.28
N GLY A 25 6.69 -21.84 -4.34
CA GLY A 25 6.60 -22.74 -5.49
C GLY A 25 5.82 -22.22 -6.69
N TYR A 26 5.40 -20.96 -6.70
CA TYR A 26 4.76 -20.37 -7.86
C TYR A 26 5.79 -20.07 -8.94
N LYS A 27 5.43 -20.35 -10.19
CA LYS A 27 6.31 -20.07 -11.33
C LYS A 27 6.14 -18.64 -11.83
N PRO A 28 7.22 -17.98 -12.31
CA PRO A 28 7.10 -16.62 -12.86
C PRO A 28 6.05 -16.47 -13.96
N ALA A 29 5.84 -17.48 -14.80
CA ALA A 29 4.83 -17.44 -15.85
C ALA A 29 3.41 -17.34 -15.28
N ASP A 30 3.14 -18.04 -14.17
CA ASP A 30 1.83 -17.99 -13.49
C ASP A 30 1.58 -16.62 -12.90
N LEU A 31 2.62 -15.96 -12.38
CA LEU A 31 2.53 -14.62 -11.82
C LEU A 31 2.24 -13.59 -12.91
N GLN A 32 2.83 -13.73 -14.10
CA GLN A 32 2.54 -12.85 -15.23
C GLN A 32 1.08 -12.94 -15.66
N GLU A 33 0.53 -14.14 -15.72
CA GLU A 33 -0.89 -14.34 -16.04
C GLU A 33 -1.79 -13.68 -14.99
N LEU A 34 -1.46 -13.84 -13.71
CA LEU A 34 -2.20 -13.21 -12.63
C LEU A 34 -2.16 -11.69 -12.75
N MET A 35 -1.01 -11.11 -13.02
CA MET A 35 -0.86 -9.66 -13.16
C MET A 35 -1.69 -9.07 -14.30
N LYS A 36 -1.92 -9.81 -15.37
CA LYS A 36 -2.77 -9.36 -16.48
C LYS A 36 -4.23 -9.19 -16.08
N THR A 37 -4.67 -9.84 -15.01
CA THR A 37 -6.05 -9.76 -14.53
C THR A 37 -6.28 -8.63 -13.54
N ILE A 38 -5.21 -7.97 -13.09
CA ILE A 38 -5.28 -6.89 -12.09
C ILE A 38 -5.56 -5.57 -12.80
N GLU A 39 -6.62 -4.88 -12.36
CA GLU A 39 -6.95 -3.54 -12.85
C GLU A 39 -6.34 -2.52 -11.89
N PHE A 40 -5.63 -1.54 -12.45
CA PHE A 40 -5.05 -0.46 -11.68
C PHE A 40 -5.87 0.80 -11.88
N PRO A 41 -6.56 1.32 -10.84
CA PRO A 41 -7.28 2.57 -10.97
C PRO A 41 -6.31 3.72 -11.21
N PHE A 42 -6.73 4.65 -12.06
CA PHE A 42 -5.96 5.84 -12.39
C PHE A 42 -6.69 7.07 -11.90
N TYR A 43 -6.00 7.94 -11.17
CA TYR A 43 -6.56 9.17 -10.63
C TYR A 43 -5.76 10.38 -11.11
N ASP A 44 -6.43 11.35 -11.74
CA ASP A 44 -5.81 12.59 -12.21
C ASP A 44 -5.49 13.56 -11.07
N ASP A 45 -6.13 13.37 -9.93
CA ASP A 45 -6.17 14.31 -8.82
C ASP A 45 -5.54 13.67 -7.58
N PRO A 46 -4.48 14.28 -7.00
CA PRO A 46 -3.86 13.77 -5.78
C PRO A 46 -4.84 13.58 -4.61
N LYS A 47 -5.85 14.45 -4.49
CA LYS A 47 -6.85 14.30 -3.45
C LYS A 47 -7.65 13.02 -3.62
N GLN A 48 -8.06 12.70 -4.85
CA GLN A 48 -8.79 11.47 -5.14
C GLN A 48 -7.94 10.25 -4.85
N GLN A 49 -6.65 10.31 -5.17
CA GLN A 49 -5.73 9.23 -4.89
C GLN A 49 -5.57 9.00 -3.38
N ILE A 50 -5.39 10.07 -2.61
CA ILE A 50 -5.28 9.98 -1.15
C ILE A 50 -6.56 9.40 -0.54
N GLU A 51 -7.72 9.89 -0.96
CA GLU A 51 -9.01 9.40 -0.47
C GLU A 51 -9.22 7.92 -0.79
N SER A 52 -8.82 7.49 -1.98
CA SER A 52 -8.92 6.09 -2.41
C SER A 52 -7.96 5.18 -1.63
N ASP A 53 -6.74 5.65 -1.40
CA ASP A 53 -5.71 4.88 -0.69
C ASP A 53 -5.99 4.80 0.81
N PHE A 54 -6.67 5.78 1.38
CA PHE A 54 -6.98 5.80 2.80
C PHE A 54 -8.06 4.77 3.13
N ASN A 55 -7.60 3.57 3.52
CA ASN A 55 -8.48 2.44 3.77
C ASN A 55 -8.12 1.76 5.11
N PRO A 56 -8.75 2.18 6.22
CA PRO A 56 -8.49 1.55 7.53
C PRO A 56 -8.80 0.04 7.56
N GLN A 57 -9.68 -0.43 6.67
CA GLN A 57 -10.04 -1.83 6.58
C GLN A 57 -8.88 -2.70 6.11
N ALA A 58 -7.94 -2.14 5.34
CA ALA A 58 -6.78 -2.87 4.84
C ALA A 58 -5.91 -3.42 5.97
N VAL A 59 -5.68 -2.64 7.02
CA VAL A 59 -4.90 -3.10 8.19
C VAL A 59 -5.61 -4.25 8.89
N LYS A 60 -6.93 -4.16 9.03
CA LYS A 60 -7.72 -5.22 9.65
C LYS A 60 -7.66 -6.50 8.85
N GLU A 61 -7.77 -6.42 7.54
CA GLU A 61 -7.67 -7.57 6.65
C GLU A 61 -6.28 -8.22 6.71
N LEU A 62 -5.23 -7.41 6.71
CA LEU A 62 -3.86 -7.91 6.85
C LEU A 62 -3.65 -8.60 8.20
N SER A 63 -4.23 -8.06 9.27
CA SER A 63 -4.14 -8.67 10.60
C SER A 63 -4.79 -10.05 10.63
N LEU A 64 -5.94 -10.21 9.97
CA LEU A 64 -6.60 -11.51 9.84
C LEU A 64 -5.77 -12.49 9.01
N MET A 65 -5.12 -12.01 7.96
CA MET A 65 -4.20 -12.83 7.17
C MET A 65 -3.01 -13.29 8.00
N ALA A 66 -2.43 -12.40 8.83
CA ALA A 66 -1.31 -12.76 9.70
C ALA A 66 -1.69 -13.88 10.67
N GLU A 67 -2.91 -13.85 11.21
CA GLU A 67 -3.42 -14.93 12.06
C GLU A 67 -3.55 -16.25 11.30
N ALA A 68 -4.01 -16.19 10.06
CA ALA A 68 -4.15 -17.37 9.21
C ALA A 68 -2.81 -18.05 8.92
N PHE A 69 -1.71 -17.28 8.90
CA PHE A 69 -0.36 -17.80 8.66
C PHE A 69 0.45 -17.95 9.95
N SER A 70 -0.21 -18.21 11.08
CA SER A 70 0.48 -18.38 12.37
C SER A 70 1.50 -19.51 12.38
N ASP A 71 1.32 -20.54 11.53
CA ASP A 71 2.23 -21.68 11.39
C ASP A 71 3.38 -21.43 10.41
N ASP A 72 3.33 -20.35 9.66
CA ASP A 72 4.33 -19.97 8.66
C ASP A 72 4.96 -18.64 9.06
N TYR A 73 5.97 -18.71 9.92
CA TYR A 73 6.61 -17.53 10.49
C TYR A 73 7.19 -16.58 9.44
N PRO A 74 7.89 -17.03 8.38
CA PRO A 74 8.40 -16.09 7.35
C PRO A 74 7.29 -15.32 6.66
N THR A 75 6.16 -15.95 6.33
CA THR A 75 5.02 -15.29 5.73
C THR A 75 4.35 -14.33 6.70
N GLN A 76 4.15 -14.77 7.95
CA GLN A 76 3.56 -13.93 8.99
C GLN A 76 4.40 -12.67 9.23
N LYS A 77 5.71 -12.80 9.29
CA LYS A 77 6.64 -11.68 9.47
C LYS A 77 6.53 -10.67 8.32
N LEU A 78 6.41 -11.15 7.09
CA LEU A 78 6.23 -10.29 5.93
C LEU A 78 4.92 -9.52 6.01
N ILE A 79 3.82 -10.19 6.38
CA ILE A 79 2.51 -9.54 6.54
C ILE A 79 2.56 -8.50 7.65
N GLN A 80 3.23 -8.77 8.76
CA GLN A 80 3.40 -7.79 9.85
C GLN A 80 4.16 -6.56 9.39
N LYS A 81 5.16 -6.73 8.55
CA LYS A 81 5.88 -5.60 7.94
C LYS A 81 4.95 -4.73 7.10
N TRP A 82 4.04 -5.36 6.35
CA TRP A 82 3.04 -4.63 5.56
C TRP A 82 2.05 -3.88 6.45
N ILE A 83 1.63 -4.49 7.57
CA ILE A 83 0.76 -3.82 8.54
C ILE A 83 1.42 -2.55 9.06
N ASP A 84 2.69 -2.63 9.43
CA ASP A 84 3.44 -1.47 9.93
C ASP A 84 3.54 -0.38 8.86
N GLY A 85 3.84 -0.77 7.61
CA GLY A 85 3.92 0.16 6.49
C GLY A 85 2.59 0.83 6.19
N GLU A 86 1.50 0.07 6.18
CA GLU A 86 0.16 0.62 5.95
C GLU A 86 -0.29 1.53 7.09
N THR A 87 0.04 1.20 8.31
CA THR A 87 -0.28 2.04 9.48
C THR A 87 0.42 3.39 9.37
N GLU A 88 1.69 3.39 9.02
CA GLU A 88 2.46 4.62 8.80
C GLU A 88 1.92 5.41 7.61
N HIS A 89 1.62 4.74 6.52
CA HIS A 89 1.05 5.32 5.30
C HIS A 89 -0.28 6.04 5.62
N MET A 90 -1.19 5.37 6.31
CA MET A 90 -2.47 5.97 6.68
C MET A 90 -2.33 7.14 7.64
N ALA A 91 -1.32 7.13 8.49
CA ALA A 91 -1.08 8.24 9.41
C ALA A 91 -0.77 9.54 8.66
N TRP A 92 0.12 9.50 7.66
CA TRP A 92 0.40 10.72 6.89
C TRP A 92 -0.74 11.07 5.92
N GLU A 93 -1.46 10.09 5.38
CA GLU A 93 -2.64 10.37 4.55
C GLU A 93 -3.73 11.08 5.35
N ALA A 94 -4.00 10.63 6.57
CA ALA A 94 -4.93 11.29 7.47
C ALA A 94 -4.52 12.73 7.76
N GLN A 95 -3.22 12.96 7.95
CA GLN A 95 -2.66 14.30 8.15
C GLN A 95 -2.89 15.18 6.93
N TYR A 96 -2.64 14.68 5.74
CA TYR A 96 -2.82 15.44 4.50
C TYR A 96 -4.30 15.75 4.22
N LEU A 97 -5.19 14.78 4.44
CA LEU A 97 -6.62 15.02 4.34
C LEU A 97 -7.09 16.07 5.34
N GLY A 98 -6.51 16.07 6.54
CA GLY A 98 -6.77 17.11 7.54
C GLY A 98 -6.32 18.49 7.08
N TYR A 99 -5.16 18.60 6.43
CA TYR A 99 -4.68 19.85 5.86
C TYR A 99 -5.59 20.34 4.74
N ILE A 100 -6.02 19.44 3.86
CA ILE A 100 -6.95 19.78 2.78
C ILE A 100 -8.25 20.35 3.34
N LYS A 101 -8.77 19.74 4.40
CA LYS A 101 -10.00 20.19 5.06
C LYS A 101 -9.84 21.58 5.67
N LYS A 102 -8.69 21.87 6.30
CA LYS A 102 -8.44 23.15 6.97
C LYS A 102 -8.12 24.27 6.00
N LEU A 103 -7.29 24.00 5.00
CA LEU A 103 -6.73 25.01 4.09
C LEU A 103 -7.55 25.19 2.81
N GLY A 104 -8.35 24.20 2.44
CA GLY A 104 -8.91 24.07 1.12
C GLY A 104 -7.90 23.45 0.17
N TYR A 105 -8.39 22.79 -0.88
CA TYR A 105 -7.54 21.99 -1.76
C TYR A 105 -6.51 22.83 -2.51
N GLU A 106 -6.88 23.98 -3.03
CA GLU A 106 -5.96 24.85 -3.76
C GLU A 106 -4.80 25.33 -2.88
N ASN A 107 -5.10 25.76 -1.66
CA ASN A 107 -4.07 26.18 -0.71
C ASN A 107 -3.18 25.02 -0.28
N PHE A 108 -3.74 23.83 -0.15
CA PHE A 108 -2.97 22.62 0.14
C PHE A 108 -1.96 22.34 -0.98
N LEU A 109 -2.38 22.42 -2.25
CA LEU A 109 -1.49 22.20 -3.39
C LEU A 109 -0.35 23.21 -3.42
N ILE A 110 -0.62 24.48 -3.09
CA ILE A 110 0.41 25.52 -3.01
C ILE A 110 1.41 25.19 -1.91
N ALA A 111 0.96 24.75 -0.76
CA ALA A 111 1.83 24.39 0.36
C ALA A 111 2.71 23.16 0.05
N MET A 112 2.28 22.28 -0.86
CA MET A 112 3.04 21.10 -1.27
C MET A 112 4.09 21.39 -2.34
N MET A 113 4.06 22.57 -2.94
CA MET A 113 5.03 22.95 -3.98
C MET A 113 6.42 23.32 -3.42
#